data_7f04a9f5a5497a99a7dc170bffabdf8d
#
_entry.id   7f04a9f5a5497a99a7dc170bffabdf8d
#
_cell.length_a   1.000
_cell.length_b   1.000
_cell.length_c   1.000
_cell.angle_alpha   90.00
_cell.angle_beta   90.00
_cell.angle_gamma   90.00
#
_symmetry.space_group_name_H-M   'P 1'
#
loop_
_entity.id
_entity.type
_entity.pdbx_description
1 polymer ?
#
loop_
_entity_poly.entity_id
_entity_poly.type
_entity_poly.pdbx_seq_one_letter_code
_entity_poly.pdbx_strand_id
1 'polypeptide(L)'
;MQALRLGPTGHERVVLFAAGAGGDPERYRPLLDQLAAHDCQVIAPCFERFVAREATTAQLLARPAGLVEALHRWAAPEADVAVVGHSIGGWAGLCLAGATPWGRDGEPMDVPREPRVSRLALYAPAAGWFAGPGALDAVTATMLVYAGEMDTITPVEQIMQLKNAPAPVDLRVVPEAGHFSFMNTPPPGTVESDGFDRARFLADLAQATAEFVTAA
;
A
#
# COMPACT_ATOMS: atom_id res chain seq x y z
N MET A 1 -4.71 -16.50 -10.58
CA MET A 1 -4.39 -15.69 -9.38
C MET A 1 -5.43 -15.94 -8.30
N GLN A 2 -5.02 -16.14 -7.05
CA GLN A 2 -5.90 -16.18 -5.87
C GLN A 2 -6.02 -14.77 -5.27
N ALA A 3 -7.22 -14.38 -4.79
CA ALA A 3 -7.45 -13.12 -4.12
C ALA A 3 -8.55 -13.24 -3.06
N LEU A 4 -8.42 -12.52 -1.95
CA LEU A 4 -9.50 -12.23 -1.05
C LEU A 4 -10.35 -11.13 -1.68
N ARG A 5 -11.66 -11.32 -1.75
CA ARG A 5 -12.61 -10.35 -2.30
C ARG A 5 -13.76 -10.15 -1.32
N LEU A 6 -14.05 -8.89 -1.00
CA LEU A 6 -15.07 -8.50 -0.03
C LEU A 6 -15.93 -7.37 -0.62
N GLY A 7 -17.10 -7.17 -0.05
CA GLY A 7 -18.05 -6.14 -0.49
C GLY A 7 -18.78 -6.48 -1.80
N PRO A 8 -19.49 -5.51 -2.36
CA PRO A 8 -20.27 -5.68 -3.58
C PRO A 8 -19.36 -5.90 -4.81
N THR A 9 -19.79 -6.73 -5.75
CA THR A 9 -19.06 -6.96 -7.01
C THR A 9 -19.48 -5.96 -8.08
N GLY A 10 -18.53 -5.52 -8.94
CA GLY A 10 -18.80 -4.58 -10.02
C GLY A 10 -19.14 -3.17 -9.53
N HIS A 11 -18.69 -2.82 -8.35
CA HIS A 11 -18.93 -1.52 -7.73
C HIS A 11 -18.10 -0.43 -8.41
N GLU A 12 -18.63 0.81 -8.39
CA GLU A 12 -17.93 1.97 -8.96
C GLU A 12 -16.71 2.39 -8.14
N ARG A 13 -16.65 2.00 -6.85
CA ARG A 13 -15.56 2.31 -5.93
C ARG A 13 -14.83 1.03 -5.54
N VAL A 14 -13.57 0.93 -5.96
CA VAL A 14 -12.72 -0.25 -5.74
C VAL A 14 -11.55 0.11 -4.83
N VAL A 15 -11.36 -0.70 -3.79
CA VAL A 15 -10.12 -0.70 -3.01
C VAL A 15 -9.29 -1.90 -3.44
N LEU A 16 -8.15 -1.61 -4.06
CA LEU A 16 -7.14 -2.59 -4.40
C LEU A 16 -6.13 -2.67 -3.25
N PHE A 17 -6.12 -3.79 -2.52
CA PHE A 17 -5.21 -3.94 -1.39
C PHE A 17 -3.94 -4.69 -1.77
N ALA A 18 -2.79 -4.14 -1.42
CA ALA A 18 -1.46 -4.69 -1.68
C ALA A 18 -0.73 -5.03 -0.38
N ALA A 19 -0.66 -6.31 -0.05
CA ALA A 19 0.09 -6.80 1.10
C ALA A 19 1.60 -6.60 0.92
N GLY A 20 2.34 -6.50 2.04
CA GLY A 20 3.80 -6.45 2.06
C GLY A 20 4.47 -7.73 1.52
N ALA A 21 5.76 -7.92 1.79
CA ALA A 21 6.56 -9.04 1.30
C ALA A 21 6.03 -10.44 1.70
N GLY A 22 5.22 -10.52 2.77
CA GLY A 22 4.53 -11.74 3.18
C GLY A 22 3.45 -12.21 2.22
N GLY A 23 2.88 -11.33 1.41
CA GLY A 23 1.95 -11.64 0.33
C GLY A 23 0.54 -12.05 0.73
N ASP A 24 0.23 -12.12 2.01
CA ASP A 24 -1.02 -12.63 2.55
C ASP A 24 -1.95 -11.50 3.03
N PRO A 25 -3.06 -11.21 2.33
CA PRO A 25 -4.01 -10.18 2.71
C PRO A 25 -4.83 -10.53 3.97
N GLU A 26 -4.97 -11.82 4.34
CA GLU A 26 -5.71 -12.23 5.54
C GLU A 26 -5.09 -11.65 6.83
N ARG A 27 -3.80 -11.30 6.80
CA ARG A 27 -3.14 -10.63 7.92
C ARG A 27 -3.66 -9.22 8.22
N TYR A 28 -4.48 -8.67 7.33
CA TYR A 28 -5.10 -7.34 7.43
C TYR A 28 -6.63 -7.43 7.44
N ARG A 29 -7.19 -8.62 7.72
CA ARG A 29 -8.61 -8.92 7.56
C ARG A 29 -9.56 -7.91 8.21
N PRO A 30 -9.37 -7.45 9.47
CA PRO A 30 -10.23 -6.44 10.08
C PRO A 30 -10.26 -5.10 9.32
N LEU A 31 -9.12 -4.64 8.80
CA LEU A 31 -9.04 -3.46 7.94
C LEU A 31 -9.87 -3.66 6.66
N LEU A 32 -9.70 -4.80 6.00
CA LEU A 32 -10.38 -5.10 4.73
C LEU A 32 -11.89 -5.25 4.91
N ASP A 33 -12.33 -5.86 6.03
CA ASP A 33 -13.74 -5.95 6.40
C ASP A 33 -14.34 -4.55 6.64
N GLN A 34 -13.61 -3.65 7.29
CA GLN A 34 -14.03 -2.26 7.52
C GLN A 34 -14.21 -1.51 6.18
N LEU A 35 -13.27 -1.65 5.24
CA LEU A 35 -13.36 -1.03 3.92
C LEU A 35 -14.58 -1.55 3.13
N ALA A 36 -14.83 -2.85 3.19
CA ALA A 36 -16.02 -3.45 2.58
C ALA A 36 -17.33 -2.96 3.22
N ALA A 37 -17.33 -2.72 4.53
CA ALA A 37 -18.48 -2.17 5.26
C ALA A 37 -18.77 -0.70 4.90
N HIS A 38 -17.79 0.01 4.29
CA HIS A 38 -17.94 1.38 3.79
C HIS A 38 -18.26 1.42 2.27
N ASP A 39 -18.99 0.42 1.79
CA ASP A 39 -19.47 0.34 0.42
C ASP A 39 -18.36 0.38 -0.65
N CYS A 40 -17.26 -0.33 -0.37
CA CYS A 40 -16.18 -0.54 -1.31
C CYS A 40 -16.12 -2.00 -1.77
N GLN A 41 -15.90 -2.22 -3.06
CA GLN A 41 -15.42 -3.51 -3.53
C GLN A 41 -13.94 -3.65 -3.18
N VAL A 42 -13.60 -4.56 -2.28
CA VAL A 42 -12.20 -4.84 -1.91
C VAL A 42 -11.66 -6.00 -2.73
N ILE A 43 -10.54 -5.78 -3.40
CA ILE A 43 -9.80 -6.78 -4.17
C ILE A 43 -8.38 -6.86 -3.59
N ALA A 44 -8.03 -7.98 -2.98
CA ALA A 44 -6.77 -8.19 -2.30
C ALA A 44 -6.06 -9.46 -2.80
N PRO A 45 -5.21 -9.36 -3.84
CA PRO A 45 -4.49 -10.51 -4.38
C PRO A 45 -3.54 -11.13 -3.38
N CYS A 46 -3.48 -12.47 -3.39
CA CYS A 46 -2.45 -13.23 -2.69
C CYS A 46 -1.19 -13.31 -3.55
N PHE A 47 -0.05 -13.04 -2.93
CA PHE A 47 1.23 -13.09 -3.62
C PHE A 47 2.18 -14.09 -2.96
N GLU A 48 3.13 -14.58 -3.73
CA GLU A 48 4.21 -15.37 -3.19
C GLU A 48 5.03 -14.55 -2.17
N ARG A 49 5.35 -15.18 -1.04
CA ARG A 49 6.20 -14.59 0.00
C ARG A 49 7.66 -14.54 -0.48
N PHE A 50 8.33 -13.43 -0.16
CA PHE A 50 9.78 -13.31 -0.32
C PHE A 50 10.41 -12.53 0.84
N VAL A 51 11.74 -12.59 0.93
CA VAL A 51 12.51 -11.80 1.89
C VAL A 51 12.82 -10.45 1.22
N ALA A 52 12.28 -9.35 1.75
CA ALA A 52 12.31 -8.03 1.08
C ALA A 52 13.72 -7.55 0.70
N ARG A 53 14.72 -7.75 1.58
CA ARG A 53 16.13 -7.37 1.31
C ARG A 53 16.78 -8.20 0.19
N GLU A 54 16.27 -9.40 -0.10
CA GLU A 54 16.78 -10.37 -1.07
C GLU A 54 15.90 -10.43 -2.33
N ALA A 55 14.88 -9.58 -2.39
CA ALA A 55 13.93 -9.57 -3.49
C ALA A 55 14.64 -9.39 -4.83
N THR A 56 14.33 -10.26 -5.77
CA THR A 56 14.74 -10.13 -7.16
C THR A 56 13.88 -9.09 -7.87
N THR A 57 14.38 -8.51 -8.95
CA THR A 57 13.60 -7.62 -9.81
C THR A 57 12.30 -8.27 -10.27
N ALA A 58 12.33 -9.55 -10.66
CA ALA A 58 11.15 -10.29 -11.08
C ALA A 58 10.08 -10.41 -9.98
N GLN A 59 10.49 -10.66 -8.73
CA GLN A 59 9.58 -10.72 -7.57
C GLN A 59 8.95 -9.36 -7.27
N LEU A 60 9.72 -8.28 -7.42
CA LEU A 60 9.20 -6.91 -7.27
C LEU A 60 8.18 -6.61 -8.36
N LEU A 61 8.53 -6.79 -9.64
CA LEU A 61 7.66 -6.49 -10.78
C LEU A 61 6.38 -7.34 -10.81
N ALA A 62 6.40 -8.55 -10.26
CA ALA A 62 5.21 -9.38 -10.13
C ALA A 62 4.11 -8.74 -9.25
N ARG A 63 4.46 -7.80 -8.34
CA ARG A 63 3.49 -7.14 -7.47
C ARG A 63 2.58 -6.17 -8.25
N PRO A 64 3.09 -5.11 -8.90
CA PRO A 64 2.24 -4.21 -9.67
C PRO A 64 1.55 -4.92 -10.84
N ALA A 65 2.22 -5.86 -11.52
CA ALA A 65 1.61 -6.64 -12.59
C ALA A 65 0.40 -7.47 -12.11
N GLY A 66 0.54 -8.14 -10.97
CA GLY A 66 -0.55 -8.91 -10.38
C GLY A 66 -1.70 -8.04 -9.86
N LEU A 67 -1.42 -6.82 -9.40
CA LEU A 67 -2.47 -5.86 -9.01
C LEU A 67 -3.29 -5.43 -10.24
N VAL A 68 -2.64 -5.13 -11.36
CA VAL A 68 -3.32 -4.80 -12.64
C VAL A 68 -4.15 -5.97 -13.13
N GLU A 69 -3.60 -7.20 -13.12
CA GLU A 69 -4.35 -8.39 -13.51
C GLU A 69 -5.62 -8.58 -12.65
N ALA A 70 -5.51 -8.35 -11.33
CA ALA A 70 -6.63 -8.45 -10.41
C ALA A 70 -7.73 -7.41 -10.71
N LEU A 71 -7.35 -6.17 -10.99
CA LEU A 71 -8.28 -5.12 -11.40
C LEU A 71 -9.02 -5.50 -12.69
N HIS A 72 -8.29 -5.89 -13.74
CA HIS A 72 -8.89 -6.26 -15.02
C HIS A 72 -9.85 -7.45 -14.89
N ARG A 73 -9.59 -8.34 -13.94
CA ARG A 73 -10.38 -9.56 -13.75
C ARG A 73 -11.67 -9.32 -12.95
N TRP A 74 -11.67 -8.40 -11.99
CA TRP A 74 -12.74 -8.32 -11.00
C TRP A 74 -13.35 -6.94 -10.79
N ALA A 75 -12.71 -5.86 -11.23
CA ALA A 75 -13.26 -4.52 -11.13
C ALA A 75 -14.07 -4.15 -12.38
N ALA A 76 -15.05 -3.26 -12.20
CA ALA A 76 -15.71 -2.63 -13.34
C ALA A 76 -14.68 -1.76 -14.13
N PRO A 77 -14.79 -1.68 -15.46
CA PRO A 77 -13.84 -0.89 -16.27
C PRO A 77 -13.71 0.57 -15.85
N GLU A 78 -14.83 1.19 -15.46
CA GLU A 78 -14.92 2.61 -15.10
C GLU A 78 -14.80 2.87 -13.59
N ALA A 79 -14.44 1.85 -12.78
CA ALA A 79 -14.34 2.02 -11.35
C ALA A 79 -13.24 3.02 -10.96
N ASP A 80 -13.55 3.88 -9.99
CA ASP A 80 -12.55 4.67 -9.27
C ASP A 80 -11.74 3.76 -8.34
N VAL A 81 -10.42 3.84 -8.42
CA VAL A 81 -9.53 2.90 -7.72
C VAL A 81 -8.73 3.64 -6.65
N ALA A 82 -8.92 3.21 -5.41
CA ALA A 82 -7.99 3.51 -4.33
C ALA A 82 -7.06 2.32 -4.11
N VAL A 83 -5.76 2.56 -3.96
CA VAL A 83 -4.82 1.51 -3.53
C VAL A 83 -4.48 1.68 -2.07
N VAL A 84 -4.68 0.62 -1.30
CA VAL A 84 -4.23 0.53 0.11
C VAL A 84 -3.07 -0.44 0.17
N GLY A 85 -1.90 0.00 0.62
CA GLY A 85 -0.70 -0.83 0.56
C GLY A 85 0.23 -0.70 1.76
N HIS A 86 0.79 -1.84 2.20
CA HIS A 86 1.79 -1.89 3.26
C HIS A 86 3.16 -2.29 2.71
N SER A 87 4.22 -1.59 3.13
CA SER A 87 5.61 -1.95 2.79
C SER A 87 5.83 -2.03 1.26
N ILE A 88 6.26 -3.17 0.74
CA ILE A 88 6.37 -3.44 -0.72
C ILE A 88 5.00 -3.34 -1.42
N GLY A 89 3.89 -3.58 -0.73
CA GLY A 89 2.56 -3.31 -1.30
C GLY A 89 2.35 -1.82 -1.53
N GLY A 90 2.82 -0.96 -0.64
CA GLY A 90 2.82 0.49 -0.83
C GLY A 90 3.71 0.93 -1.99
N TRP A 91 4.89 0.29 -2.16
CA TRP A 91 5.73 0.47 -3.34
C TRP A 91 4.98 0.13 -4.63
N ALA A 92 4.30 -1.01 -4.66
CA ALA A 92 3.53 -1.42 -5.85
C ALA A 92 2.37 -0.45 -6.14
N GLY A 93 1.69 0.06 -5.11
CA GLY A 93 0.66 1.08 -5.26
C GLY A 93 1.19 2.38 -5.87
N LEU A 94 2.37 2.84 -5.42
CA LEU A 94 3.05 4.01 -5.99
C LEU A 94 3.39 3.79 -7.48
N CYS A 95 3.88 2.59 -7.85
CA CYS A 95 4.11 2.23 -9.25
C CYS A 95 2.84 2.36 -10.08
N LEU A 96 1.71 1.80 -9.63
CA LEU A 96 0.43 1.91 -10.34
C LEU A 96 -0.01 3.36 -10.52
N ALA A 97 0.23 4.22 -9.52
CA ALA A 97 -0.10 5.64 -9.56
C ALA A 97 0.84 6.49 -10.41
N GLY A 98 1.87 5.88 -11.03
CA GLY A 98 2.75 6.57 -11.95
C GLY A 98 4.17 6.82 -11.44
N ALA A 99 4.50 6.43 -10.21
CA ALA A 99 5.88 6.53 -9.74
C ALA A 99 6.80 5.58 -10.51
N THR A 100 8.01 6.05 -10.80
CA THR A 100 9.06 5.27 -11.46
C THR A 100 10.11 4.84 -10.44
N PRO A 101 10.13 3.58 -10.01
CA PRO A 101 11.13 3.10 -9.07
C PRO A 101 12.50 2.98 -9.76
N TRP A 102 13.57 3.15 -8.98
CA TRP A 102 14.94 2.96 -9.42
C TRP A 102 15.51 1.66 -8.86
N GLY A 103 16.06 0.82 -9.74
CA GLY A 103 16.66 -0.44 -9.37
C GLY A 103 17.94 -0.29 -8.56
N ARG A 104 18.46 -1.39 -8.04
CA ARG A 104 19.74 -1.43 -7.30
C ARG A 104 20.94 -1.15 -8.19
N ASP A 105 20.78 -1.28 -9.50
CA ASP A 105 21.75 -0.92 -10.54
C ASP A 105 21.78 0.59 -10.86
N GLY A 106 20.88 1.37 -10.25
CA GLY A 106 20.77 2.79 -10.49
C GLY A 106 20.00 3.16 -11.75
N GLU A 107 19.25 2.21 -12.33
CA GLU A 107 18.44 2.44 -13.52
C GLU A 107 16.95 2.46 -13.17
N PRO A 108 16.12 3.25 -13.90
CA PRO A 108 14.68 3.24 -13.72
C PRO A 108 14.08 1.89 -14.14
N MET A 109 13.15 1.40 -13.33
CA MET A 109 12.44 0.15 -13.62
C MET A 109 11.16 0.44 -14.40
N ASP A 110 10.92 -0.34 -15.46
CA ASP A 110 9.65 -0.32 -16.19
C ASP A 110 8.58 -1.05 -15.39
N VAL A 111 7.53 -0.32 -15.01
CA VAL A 111 6.42 -0.84 -14.18
C VAL A 111 5.07 -0.44 -14.80
N PRO A 112 4.05 -1.30 -14.67
CA PRO A 112 2.73 -0.95 -15.18
C PRO A 112 2.13 0.21 -14.39
N ARG A 113 1.34 1.03 -15.10
CA ARG A 113 0.54 2.13 -14.53
C ARG A 113 -0.94 1.82 -14.69
N GLU A 114 -1.74 2.34 -13.76
CA GLU A 114 -3.19 2.22 -13.79
C GLU A 114 -3.81 3.62 -13.61
N PRO A 115 -4.29 4.23 -14.69
CA PRO A 115 -4.75 5.63 -14.66
C PRO A 115 -5.99 5.88 -13.80
N ARG A 116 -6.74 4.82 -13.43
CA ARG A 116 -7.89 4.91 -12.52
C ARG A 116 -7.49 5.08 -11.06
N VAL A 117 -6.19 4.94 -10.72
CA VAL A 117 -5.74 5.13 -9.34
C VAL A 117 -5.80 6.62 -8.97
N SER A 118 -6.79 6.97 -8.17
CA SER A 118 -7.04 8.34 -7.71
C SER A 118 -6.54 8.62 -6.30
N ARG A 119 -6.41 7.57 -5.47
CA ARG A 119 -6.02 7.65 -4.05
C ARG A 119 -5.06 6.54 -3.65
N LEU A 120 -4.13 6.88 -2.76
CA LEU A 120 -3.18 5.95 -2.16
C LEU A 120 -3.23 6.06 -0.62
N ALA A 121 -3.60 4.99 0.08
CA ALA A 121 -3.41 4.87 1.53
C ALA A 121 -2.23 3.94 1.80
N LEU A 122 -1.12 4.48 2.28
CA LEU A 122 0.16 3.80 2.33
C LEU A 122 0.64 3.65 3.78
N TYR A 123 0.95 2.42 4.19
CA TYR A 123 1.46 2.11 5.52
C TYR A 123 2.90 1.66 5.43
N ALA A 124 3.81 2.37 6.09
CA ALA A 124 5.24 2.07 6.06
C ALA A 124 5.74 1.69 4.64
N PRO A 125 5.41 2.49 3.58
CA PRO A 125 5.72 2.12 2.19
C PRO A 125 7.23 2.02 1.96
N ALA A 126 7.66 1.08 1.12
CA ALA A 126 9.05 0.98 0.71
C ALA A 126 9.41 2.11 -0.28
N ALA A 127 9.39 3.35 0.22
CA ALA A 127 9.56 4.55 -0.59
C ALA A 127 11.00 4.77 -1.07
N GLY A 128 12.02 4.19 -0.42
CA GLY A 128 13.42 4.38 -0.79
C GLY A 128 13.78 4.08 -2.25
N TRP A 129 12.94 3.31 -2.96
CA TRP A 129 13.09 3.03 -4.39
C TRP A 129 12.75 4.21 -5.31
N PHE A 130 12.19 5.30 -4.77
CA PHE A 130 11.78 6.48 -5.53
C PHE A 130 12.68 7.69 -5.27
N ALA A 131 13.92 7.47 -4.84
CA ALA A 131 14.89 8.53 -4.59
C ALA A 131 15.56 9.07 -5.87
N GLY A 132 15.38 8.42 -7.01
CA GLY A 132 15.94 8.84 -8.27
C GLY A 132 15.26 10.08 -8.86
N PRO A 133 15.94 10.78 -9.78
CA PRO A 133 15.41 11.98 -10.43
C PRO A 133 14.07 11.71 -11.13
N GLY A 134 13.05 12.55 -10.88
CA GLY A 134 11.75 12.46 -11.54
C GLY A 134 10.90 11.27 -11.13
N ALA A 135 11.34 10.48 -10.14
CA ALA A 135 10.67 9.23 -9.74
C ALA A 135 9.20 9.41 -9.34
N LEU A 136 8.82 10.59 -8.83
CA LEU A 136 7.48 10.89 -8.35
C LEU A 136 6.70 11.89 -9.21
N ASP A 137 7.30 12.43 -10.29
CA ASP A 137 6.74 13.54 -11.07
C ASP A 137 5.38 13.25 -11.70
N ALA A 138 5.09 11.97 -11.98
CA ALA A 138 3.83 11.56 -12.58
C ALA A 138 2.76 11.12 -11.57
N VAL A 139 3.05 11.18 -10.26
CA VAL A 139 2.10 10.76 -9.22
C VAL A 139 1.14 11.89 -8.90
N THR A 140 -0.09 11.79 -9.39
CA THR A 140 -1.17 12.78 -9.17
C THR A 140 -2.23 12.30 -8.18
N ALA A 141 -2.22 11.03 -7.81
CA ALA A 141 -3.11 10.44 -6.83
C ALA A 141 -2.89 11.04 -5.43
N THR A 142 -3.95 11.48 -4.77
CA THR A 142 -3.87 11.98 -3.39
C THR A 142 -3.39 10.88 -2.45
N MET A 143 -2.53 11.22 -1.48
CA MET A 143 -1.90 10.25 -0.59
C MET A 143 -2.24 10.49 0.88
N LEU A 144 -2.65 9.42 1.58
CA LEU A 144 -2.65 9.29 3.03
C LEU A 144 -1.53 8.32 3.39
N VAL A 145 -0.52 8.79 4.09
CA VAL A 145 0.70 8.02 4.37
C VAL A 145 0.94 7.92 5.86
N TYR A 146 1.13 6.71 6.35
CA TYR A 146 1.55 6.46 7.73
C TYR A 146 2.97 5.89 7.77
N ALA A 147 3.82 6.49 8.58
CA ALA A 147 5.18 6.06 8.86
C ALA A 147 5.33 5.73 10.35
N GLY A 148 5.94 4.62 10.69
CA GLY A 148 6.26 4.29 12.09
C GLY A 148 7.53 5.02 12.55
N GLU A 149 7.48 5.68 13.70
CA GLU A 149 8.65 6.37 14.27
C GLU A 149 9.81 5.40 14.55
N MET A 150 9.48 4.17 14.98
CA MET A 150 10.46 3.12 15.31
C MET A 150 10.71 2.15 14.15
N ASP A 151 10.25 2.48 12.93
CA ASP A 151 10.42 1.62 11.76
C ASP A 151 11.85 1.70 11.23
N THR A 152 12.62 0.62 11.41
CA THR A 152 14.00 0.48 10.88
C THR A 152 14.05 -0.19 9.51
N ILE A 153 12.93 -0.68 8.99
CA ILE A 153 12.83 -1.34 7.68
C ILE A 153 12.54 -0.31 6.59
N THR A 154 11.57 0.57 6.84
CA THR A 154 11.24 1.71 5.97
C THR A 154 11.26 3.00 6.81
N PRO A 155 12.45 3.54 7.11
CA PRO A 155 12.60 4.71 7.99
C PRO A 155 11.81 5.92 7.51
N VAL A 156 11.36 6.75 8.45
CA VAL A 156 10.57 7.96 8.20
C VAL A 156 11.22 8.85 7.15
N GLU A 157 12.56 8.98 7.17
CA GLU A 157 13.32 9.82 6.23
C GLU A 157 13.13 9.38 4.78
N GLN A 158 13.03 8.07 4.52
CA GLN A 158 12.76 7.54 3.18
C GLN A 158 11.31 7.81 2.75
N ILE A 159 10.36 7.80 3.69
CA ILE A 159 8.95 8.03 3.40
C ILE A 159 8.68 9.51 3.17
N MET A 160 9.40 10.40 3.85
CA MET A 160 9.26 11.86 3.71
C MET A 160 9.45 12.35 2.27
N GLN A 161 10.22 11.65 1.43
CA GLN A 161 10.41 12.03 0.03
C GLN A 161 9.12 11.99 -0.79
N LEU A 162 8.08 11.26 -0.36
CA LEU A 162 6.77 11.26 -1.02
C LEU A 162 6.14 12.66 -1.08
N LYS A 163 6.54 13.57 -0.18
CA LYS A 163 6.12 14.99 -0.22
C LYS A 163 6.64 15.75 -1.45
N ASN A 164 7.58 15.18 -2.21
CA ASN A 164 8.04 15.75 -3.47
C ASN A 164 7.11 15.43 -4.64
N ALA A 165 6.13 14.55 -4.47
CA ALA A 165 5.12 14.31 -5.50
C ALA A 165 4.27 15.58 -5.73
N PRO A 166 3.78 15.81 -6.95
CA PRO A 166 2.88 16.95 -7.24
C PRO A 166 1.51 16.82 -6.58
N ALA A 167 1.13 15.61 -6.14
CA ALA A 167 -0.13 15.34 -5.48
C ALA A 167 -0.14 15.80 -4.02
N PRO A 168 -1.33 16.07 -3.42
CA PRO A 168 -1.47 16.27 -1.98
C PRO A 168 -1.02 15.04 -1.19
N VAL A 169 -0.21 15.24 -0.15
CA VAL A 169 0.30 14.17 0.73
C VAL A 169 0.02 14.51 2.19
N ASP A 170 -0.91 13.77 2.81
CA ASP A 170 -1.10 13.75 4.27
C ASP A 170 -0.21 12.66 4.86
N LEU A 171 0.95 13.05 5.39
CA LEU A 171 1.93 12.14 5.98
C LEU A 171 1.89 12.26 7.51
N ARG A 172 1.60 11.15 8.16
CA ARG A 172 1.47 11.01 9.61
C ARG A 172 2.55 10.09 10.15
N VAL A 173 3.40 10.61 11.02
CA VAL A 173 4.37 9.81 11.78
C VAL A 173 3.67 9.30 13.04
N VAL A 174 3.69 7.99 13.23
CA VAL A 174 3.03 7.32 14.36
C VAL A 174 4.07 7.07 15.45
N PRO A 175 3.96 7.74 16.60
CA PRO A 175 4.89 7.52 17.71
C PRO A 175 4.93 6.06 18.14
N GLU A 176 6.11 5.57 18.50
CA GLU A 176 6.36 4.21 18.99
C GLU A 176 6.00 3.06 18.03
N ALA A 177 5.38 3.33 16.87
CA ALA A 177 5.04 2.29 15.90
C ALA A 177 6.27 1.80 15.13
N GLY A 178 6.40 0.48 15.00
CA GLY A 178 7.38 -0.19 14.13
C GLY A 178 6.76 -0.58 12.78
N HIS A 179 7.55 -1.26 11.94
CA HIS A 179 7.13 -1.68 10.59
C HIS A 179 5.86 -2.54 10.58
N PHE A 180 5.74 -3.44 11.54
CA PHE A 180 4.63 -4.41 11.59
C PHE A 180 3.45 -3.94 12.44
N SER A 181 3.51 -2.75 13.03
CA SER A 181 2.42 -2.18 13.83
C SER A 181 1.16 -1.91 13.00
N PHE A 182 1.30 -1.81 11.67
CA PHE A 182 0.21 -1.61 10.70
C PHE A 182 -0.51 -2.92 10.30
N MET A 183 -0.14 -4.06 10.89
CA MET A 183 -0.71 -5.37 10.57
C MET A 183 -1.60 -5.87 11.71
N ASN A 184 -2.80 -6.35 11.39
CA ASN A 184 -3.65 -7.01 12.40
C ASN A 184 -3.02 -8.31 12.91
N THR A 185 -2.36 -9.07 12.01
CA THR A 185 -1.60 -10.27 12.36
C THR A 185 -0.13 -10.10 11.93
N PRO A 186 0.74 -9.58 12.79
CA PRO A 186 2.16 -9.40 12.46
C PRO A 186 2.90 -10.74 12.37
N PRO A 187 4.14 -10.74 11.82
CA PRO A 187 4.99 -11.92 11.86
C PRO A 187 5.26 -12.39 13.29
N PRO A 188 5.44 -13.70 13.51
CA PRO A 188 5.87 -14.22 14.81
C PRO A 188 7.16 -13.53 15.30
N GLY A 189 7.23 -13.23 16.60
CA GLY A 189 8.37 -12.56 17.20
C GLY A 189 8.41 -11.04 17.01
N THR A 190 7.37 -10.43 16.41
CA THR A 190 7.24 -8.97 16.41
C THR A 190 7.03 -8.48 17.85
N VAL A 191 7.85 -7.52 18.26
CA VAL A 191 7.76 -6.86 19.57
C VAL A 191 7.33 -5.42 19.31
N GLU A 192 6.30 -4.98 20.01
CA GLU A 192 5.87 -3.58 20.04
C GLU A 192 6.52 -2.83 21.20
N SER A 193 6.56 -1.52 21.12
CA SER A 193 6.89 -0.67 22.25
C SER A 193 5.85 -0.83 23.37
N ASP A 194 6.28 -0.81 24.64
CA ASP A 194 5.39 -0.99 25.80
C ASP A 194 4.27 0.06 25.89
N GLY A 195 4.47 1.25 25.30
CA GLY A 195 3.48 2.34 25.24
C GLY A 195 2.52 2.28 24.07
N PHE A 196 2.73 1.39 23.09
CA PHE A 196 1.96 1.35 21.86
C PHE A 196 0.69 0.51 21.98
N ASP A 197 -0.49 1.18 22.01
CA ASP A 197 -1.80 0.50 21.93
C ASP A 197 -2.14 0.17 20.47
N ARG A 198 -1.63 -1.00 20.02
CA ARG A 198 -1.88 -1.48 18.64
C ARG A 198 -3.37 -1.65 18.33
N ALA A 199 -4.17 -2.16 19.26
CA ALA A 199 -5.57 -2.45 18.98
C ALA A 199 -6.33 -1.17 18.69
N ARG A 200 -6.14 -0.14 19.49
CA ARG A 200 -6.72 1.18 19.28
C ARG A 200 -6.19 1.81 18.00
N PHE A 201 -4.86 1.79 17.79
CA PHE A 201 -4.25 2.35 16.59
C PHE A 201 -4.81 1.72 15.31
N LEU A 202 -4.93 0.39 15.24
CA LEU A 202 -5.45 -0.29 14.05
C LEU A 202 -6.94 0.00 13.79
N ALA A 203 -7.74 0.22 14.85
CA ALA A 203 -9.13 0.65 14.70
C ALA A 203 -9.19 2.08 14.11
N ASP A 204 -8.41 3.01 14.65
CA ASP A 204 -8.33 4.39 14.17
C ASP A 204 -7.77 4.45 12.73
N LEU A 205 -6.77 3.63 12.41
CA LEU A 205 -6.20 3.49 11.07
C LEU A 205 -7.24 3.01 10.05
N ALA A 206 -8.00 1.98 10.41
CA ALA A 206 -9.04 1.42 9.53
C ALA A 206 -10.14 2.45 9.25
N GLN A 207 -10.59 3.17 10.28
CA GLN A 207 -11.59 4.24 10.15
C GLN A 207 -11.06 5.38 9.25
N ALA A 208 -9.88 5.91 9.54
CA ALA A 208 -9.28 7.00 8.76
C ALA A 208 -9.04 6.59 7.29
N THR A 209 -8.68 5.32 7.05
CA THR A 209 -8.51 4.80 5.69
C THR A 209 -9.85 4.70 4.96
N ALA A 210 -10.89 4.20 5.63
CA ALA A 210 -12.22 4.11 5.04
C ALA A 210 -12.74 5.51 4.65
N GLU A 211 -12.63 6.49 5.54
CA GLU A 211 -12.99 7.88 5.27
C GLU A 211 -12.20 8.45 4.09
N PHE A 212 -10.89 8.20 4.03
CA PHE A 212 -10.03 8.69 2.95
C PHE A 212 -10.38 8.09 1.59
N VAL A 213 -10.60 6.77 1.50
CA VAL A 213 -10.89 6.12 0.21
C VAL A 213 -12.32 6.36 -0.28
N THR A 214 -13.22 6.81 0.60
CA THR A 214 -14.62 7.14 0.27
C THR A 214 -14.89 8.63 0.15
N ALA A 215 -13.91 9.48 0.43
CA ALA A 215 -14.05 10.93 0.27
C ALA A 215 -14.48 11.29 -1.17
N ALA A 216 -15.29 12.35 -1.30
CA ALA A 216 -15.76 12.86 -2.59
C ALA A 216 -14.65 13.58 -3.36
#